data_85dbc953692a125a0e9291e5fd9ccda0
#
_entry.id   85dbc953692a125a0e9291e5fd9ccda0
#
_cell.length_a   1.000
_cell.length_b   1.000
_cell.length_c   1.000
_cell.angle_alpha   90.00
_cell.angle_beta   90.00
_cell.angle_gamma   90.00
#
_symmetry.space_group_name_H-M   'P 1'
#
loop_
_entity.id
_entity.type
_entity.pdbx_description
1 polymer ?
#
loop_
_entity_poly.entity_id
_entity_poly.type
_entity_poly.pdbx_seq_one_letter_code
_entity_poly.pdbx_strand_id
1 'polypeptide(L)'
;MKKIAFSAATVIAAVSASAALRLAGPFTEGAVLQRQRPVPVWGRALPGSTVKVAFAEAERSAVADESGKWRVDLPAMEACREGRTLAVSEFGKDAPEKAVDTVEVKDVFVGEVWFVSGQSNMELPLVGGPHWGDRNGRLMAQKTRLPLVRYCKNGCRVSDKPLEFPVKPIVWRKFVPENLMENNSFSALGFYYGLELYNMLQVPIGLVGAYWGGTLIDAWTPREGLATRPDLKDAYEWPVSLKWDGKNPKSIWPHSRVKDQSSVIWNALVSHWCPYAIRGFIWYQGEANARASERYASQMHALYNGWSMKFENPGLRLYFVQLAPRGEDTVKIWEAQSQFAREEKNAAITIINDIGNIYDIHPNEKGLVGLRLSLHALKRDYGFTDIQDNSPTLKSWRIDGDTFVLDFNDAARLYMYTPDFSLDTPFEIAGEDGEFKPAKIVNLRKGKSGTGRPRGGIDGTNIVVRAEGVEKPVKLRYAYSSPWKGTIYNEADLPLGAFKIGD
;
A
#
# COMPACT_ATOMS: atom_id res chain seq x y z
N MET A 1 -6.21 -75.27 -29.89
CA MET A 1 -6.46 -74.00 -29.23
C MET A 1 -5.13 -73.48 -28.67
N LYS A 2 -4.51 -72.57 -29.41
CA LYS A 2 -3.23 -71.96 -28.99
C LYS A 2 -3.54 -70.61 -28.27
N LYS A 3 -3.15 -70.50 -27.02
CA LYS A 3 -3.21 -69.25 -26.23
C LYS A 3 -2.04 -68.37 -26.64
N ILE A 4 -2.35 -67.19 -27.16
CA ILE A 4 -1.37 -66.14 -27.44
C ILE A 4 -1.35 -65.27 -26.20
N ALA A 5 -0.21 -65.19 -25.51
CA ALA A 5 0.01 -64.27 -24.41
C ALA A 5 0.50 -62.92 -24.98
N PHE A 6 -0.27 -61.84 -24.76
CA PHE A 6 0.18 -60.47 -25.01
C PHE A 6 0.94 -59.96 -23.79
N SER A 7 2.23 -59.75 -23.97
CA SER A 7 3.05 -59.01 -23.01
C SER A 7 2.88 -57.53 -23.25
N ALA A 8 2.25 -56.81 -22.32
CA ALA A 8 2.19 -55.36 -22.33
C ALA A 8 3.50 -54.79 -21.79
N ALA A 9 4.35 -54.33 -22.67
CA ALA A 9 5.51 -53.53 -22.31
C ALA A 9 5.07 -52.09 -22.02
N THR A 10 5.02 -51.71 -20.76
CA THR A 10 4.79 -50.35 -20.35
C THR A 10 6.04 -49.49 -20.68
N VAL A 11 6.01 -48.77 -21.76
CA VAL A 11 7.03 -47.76 -22.09
C VAL A 11 6.76 -46.55 -21.18
N ILE A 12 7.53 -46.41 -20.10
CA ILE A 12 7.63 -45.19 -19.34
C ILE A 12 8.45 -44.23 -20.20
N ALA A 13 7.77 -43.37 -20.92
CA ALA A 13 8.41 -42.22 -21.58
C ALA A 13 8.84 -41.25 -20.45
N ALA A 14 10.10 -41.33 -20.07
CA ALA A 14 10.75 -40.29 -19.32
C ALA A 14 10.78 -39.03 -20.18
N VAL A 15 9.82 -38.13 -19.97
CA VAL A 15 9.92 -36.75 -20.48
C VAL A 15 11.00 -36.07 -19.61
N SER A 16 12.24 -36.19 -20.07
CA SER A 16 13.31 -35.30 -19.60
C SER A 16 13.02 -33.90 -20.15
N ALA A 17 12.14 -33.16 -19.46
CA ALA A 17 12.14 -31.73 -19.56
C ALA A 17 13.45 -31.28 -18.94
N SER A 18 14.46 -30.98 -19.78
CA SER A 18 15.64 -30.23 -19.37
C SER A 18 15.13 -28.93 -18.75
N ALA A 19 15.07 -28.88 -17.43
CA ALA A 19 14.73 -27.67 -16.72
C ALA A 19 15.95 -26.74 -16.85
N ALA A 20 15.92 -25.84 -17.81
CA ALA A 20 16.91 -24.78 -17.91
C ALA A 20 16.91 -23.94 -16.61
N LEU A 21 18.06 -23.48 -16.20
CA LEU A 21 18.21 -22.55 -15.08
C LEU A 21 17.22 -21.39 -15.25
N ARG A 22 16.37 -21.21 -14.26
CA ARG A 22 15.36 -20.16 -14.27
C ARG A 22 15.41 -19.35 -12.98
N LEU A 23 15.74 -18.09 -13.11
CA LEU A 23 15.72 -17.12 -12.02
C LEU A 23 14.28 -16.63 -11.77
N ALA A 24 13.93 -16.36 -10.51
CA ALA A 24 12.60 -15.86 -10.16
C ALA A 24 12.29 -14.50 -10.82
N GLY A 25 10.99 -14.25 -11.05
CA GLY A 25 10.52 -13.14 -11.85
C GLY A 25 10.95 -11.72 -11.43
N PRO A 26 11.14 -11.42 -10.14
CA PRO A 26 11.64 -10.10 -9.69
C PRO A 26 13.00 -9.69 -10.23
N PHE A 27 13.87 -10.66 -10.51
CA PHE A 27 15.26 -10.43 -10.90
C PHE A 27 15.36 -10.26 -12.41
N THR A 28 15.09 -9.03 -12.87
CA THR A 28 15.26 -8.62 -14.28
C THR A 28 16.08 -7.33 -14.35
N GLU A 29 16.54 -6.98 -15.54
CA GLU A 29 17.36 -5.79 -15.77
C GLU A 29 16.71 -4.54 -15.15
N GLY A 30 17.51 -3.77 -14.42
CA GLY A 30 17.06 -2.57 -13.71
C GLY A 30 16.49 -2.82 -12.32
N ALA A 31 16.50 -4.05 -11.81
CA ALA A 31 16.00 -4.40 -10.49
C ALA A 31 16.69 -3.63 -9.36
N VAL A 32 15.96 -3.36 -8.29
CA VAL A 32 16.49 -2.77 -7.06
C VAL A 32 16.36 -3.78 -5.92
N LEU A 33 17.46 -4.18 -5.31
CA LEU A 33 17.53 -5.06 -4.14
C LEU A 33 17.43 -4.24 -2.86
N GLN A 34 16.71 -4.75 -1.85
CA GLN A 34 16.56 -4.06 -0.57
C GLN A 34 17.89 -3.98 0.19
N ARG A 35 18.32 -2.77 0.55
CA ARG A 35 19.51 -2.54 1.39
C ARG A 35 19.27 -2.95 2.85
N GLN A 36 20.37 -3.19 3.58
CA GLN A 36 20.39 -3.40 5.04
C GLN A 36 19.55 -4.60 5.53
N ARG A 37 19.31 -5.56 4.62
CA ARG A 37 18.63 -6.83 4.91
C ARG A 37 19.25 -7.94 4.08
N PRO A 38 19.22 -9.19 4.53
CA PRO A 38 19.52 -10.31 3.65
C PRO A 38 18.63 -10.27 2.40
N VAL A 39 19.21 -10.61 1.26
CA VAL A 39 18.51 -10.59 -0.04
C VAL A 39 18.34 -12.03 -0.51
N PRO A 40 17.15 -12.62 -0.36
CA PRO A 40 16.82 -13.91 -0.96
C PRO A 40 16.88 -13.84 -2.48
N VAL A 41 17.60 -14.78 -3.10
CA VAL A 41 17.64 -15.02 -4.54
C VAL A 41 17.26 -16.47 -4.77
N TRP A 42 16.29 -16.72 -5.65
CA TRP A 42 15.73 -18.07 -5.81
C TRP A 42 15.29 -18.34 -7.25
N GLY A 43 14.98 -19.59 -7.54
CA GLY A 43 14.52 -20.01 -8.84
C GLY A 43 14.41 -21.51 -8.99
N ARG A 44 14.57 -21.98 -10.24
CA ARG A 44 14.54 -23.38 -10.63
C ARG A 44 15.84 -23.75 -11.33
N ALA A 45 16.28 -24.98 -11.13
CA ALA A 45 17.43 -25.59 -11.79
C ALA A 45 17.20 -27.12 -11.87
N LEU A 46 18.12 -27.85 -12.45
CA LEU A 46 18.06 -29.32 -12.43
C LEU A 46 18.12 -29.85 -11.00
N PRO A 47 17.28 -30.83 -10.61
CA PRO A 47 17.35 -31.44 -9.29
C PRO A 47 18.75 -31.94 -8.94
N GLY A 48 19.26 -31.55 -7.78
CA GLY A 48 20.59 -31.92 -7.29
C GLY A 48 21.76 -31.17 -7.91
N SER A 49 21.51 -30.24 -8.87
CA SER A 49 22.57 -29.33 -9.35
C SER A 49 22.94 -28.30 -8.27
N THR A 50 24.16 -27.79 -8.31
CA THR A 50 24.62 -26.68 -7.49
C THR A 50 24.39 -25.40 -8.22
N VAL A 51 23.66 -24.44 -7.60
CA VAL A 51 23.45 -23.10 -8.14
C VAL A 51 24.29 -22.11 -7.34
N LYS A 52 25.12 -21.34 -8.06
CA LYS A 52 25.97 -20.28 -7.52
C LYS A 52 25.40 -18.95 -7.91
N VAL A 53 25.25 -18.05 -6.94
CA VAL A 53 24.80 -16.67 -7.14
C VAL A 53 25.92 -15.73 -6.74
N ALA A 54 26.32 -14.85 -7.65
CA ALA A 54 27.32 -13.82 -7.42
C ALA A 54 26.71 -12.43 -7.66
N PHE A 55 26.90 -11.52 -6.69
CA PHE A 55 26.51 -10.12 -6.81
C PHE A 55 27.43 -9.25 -5.94
N ALA A 56 28.00 -8.20 -6.55
CA ALA A 56 29.03 -7.39 -5.93
C ALA A 56 30.20 -8.27 -5.40
N GLU A 57 30.56 -8.12 -4.13
CA GLU A 57 31.58 -8.93 -3.46
C GLU A 57 31.04 -10.26 -2.86
N ALA A 58 29.72 -10.47 -2.94
CA ALA A 58 29.08 -11.63 -2.33
C ALA A 58 28.92 -12.76 -3.35
N GLU A 59 29.30 -13.96 -2.92
CA GLU A 59 29.03 -15.20 -3.63
C GLU A 59 28.42 -16.22 -2.65
N ARG A 60 27.35 -16.90 -3.07
CA ARG A 60 26.65 -17.92 -2.30
C ARG A 60 26.20 -19.06 -3.20
N SER A 61 26.10 -20.27 -2.63
CA SER A 61 25.66 -21.44 -3.38
C SER A 61 24.57 -22.20 -2.62
N ALA A 62 23.72 -22.87 -3.36
CA ALA A 62 22.72 -23.81 -2.85
C ALA A 62 22.58 -24.99 -3.80
N VAL A 63 22.11 -26.13 -3.29
CA VAL A 63 21.75 -27.30 -4.10
C VAL A 63 20.25 -27.24 -4.38
N ALA A 64 19.85 -27.42 -5.64
CA ALA A 64 18.46 -27.53 -6.02
C ALA A 64 17.84 -28.81 -5.43
N ASP A 65 16.67 -28.67 -4.81
CA ASP A 65 15.94 -29.80 -4.21
C ASP A 65 15.41 -30.79 -5.27
N GLU A 66 14.74 -31.85 -4.83
CA GLU A 66 14.16 -32.87 -5.73
C GLU A 66 13.10 -32.29 -6.70
N SER A 67 12.49 -31.16 -6.35
CA SER A 67 11.56 -30.42 -7.22
C SER A 67 12.25 -29.42 -8.14
N GLY A 68 13.57 -29.27 -8.01
CA GLY A 68 14.39 -28.31 -8.75
C GLY A 68 14.38 -26.89 -8.17
N LYS A 69 13.81 -26.66 -7.00
CA LYS A 69 13.85 -25.35 -6.32
C LYS A 69 15.19 -25.12 -5.66
N TRP A 70 15.67 -23.90 -5.76
CA TRP A 70 16.86 -23.44 -5.05
C TRP A 70 16.65 -22.03 -4.49
N ARG A 71 17.36 -21.72 -3.42
CA ARG A 71 17.42 -20.40 -2.80
C ARG A 71 18.77 -20.17 -2.16
N VAL A 72 19.29 -18.98 -2.30
CA VAL A 72 20.42 -18.47 -1.50
C VAL A 72 20.03 -17.13 -0.89
N ASP A 73 20.57 -16.81 0.26
CA ASP A 73 20.41 -15.50 0.87
C ASP A 73 21.73 -14.76 0.79
N LEU A 74 21.79 -13.73 -0.03
CA LEU A 74 22.94 -12.81 -0.06
C LEU A 74 22.98 -11.99 1.24
N PRO A 75 24.17 -11.58 1.72
CA PRO A 75 24.27 -10.77 2.92
C PRO A 75 23.57 -9.42 2.75
N ALA A 76 23.25 -8.79 3.87
CA ALA A 76 22.79 -7.40 3.88
C ALA A 76 23.87 -6.49 3.27
N MET A 77 23.43 -5.57 2.42
CA MET A 77 24.29 -4.66 1.67
C MET A 77 23.88 -3.22 1.90
N GLU A 78 24.84 -2.30 1.84
CA GLU A 78 24.56 -0.86 1.80
C GLU A 78 24.09 -0.42 0.40
N ALA A 79 23.41 0.72 0.36
CA ALA A 79 22.94 1.28 -0.91
C ALA A 79 24.10 1.56 -1.88
N CYS A 80 23.87 1.23 -3.15
CA CYS A 80 24.84 1.48 -4.21
C CYS A 80 24.16 2.12 -5.41
N ARG A 81 24.68 3.26 -5.85
CA ARG A 81 24.14 4.03 -6.99
C ARG A 81 24.64 3.52 -8.35
N GLU A 82 25.55 2.58 -8.35
CA GLU A 82 26.06 1.93 -9.55
C GLU A 82 25.31 0.62 -9.81
N GLY A 83 24.86 0.45 -11.05
CA GLY A 83 24.25 -0.80 -11.50
C GLY A 83 25.30 -1.89 -11.65
N ARG A 84 25.04 -3.04 -11.05
CA ARG A 84 25.93 -4.22 -11.06
C ARG A 84 25.25 -5.40 -11.74
N THR A 85 26.02 -6.42 -12.09
CA THR A 85 25.51 -7.67 -12.65
C THR A 85 25.23 -8.67 -11.53
N LEU A 86 24.01 -9.20 -11.49
CA LEU A 86 23.66 -10.39 -10.72
C LEU A 86 23.85 -11.60 -11.63
N ALA A 87 24.85 -12.45 -11.32
CA ALA A 87 25.16 -13.63 -12.07
C ALA A 87 24.69 -14.90 -11.31
N VAL A 88 23.99 -15.78 -12.01
CA VAL A 88 23.51 -17.06 -11.48
C VAL A 88 23.95 -18.17 -12.39
N SER A 89 24.78 -19.09 -11.89
CA SER A 89 25.34 -20.19 -12.66
C SER A 89 24.93 -21.53 -12.06
N GLU A 90 24.54 -22.46 -12.92
CA GLU A 90 24.19 -23.83 -12.56
C GLU A 90 25.36 -24.77 -12.88
N PHE A 91 25.68 -25.65 -11.94
CA PHE A 91 26.72 -26.68 -12.07
C PHE A 91 26.11 -28.05 -11.92
N GLY A 92 26.37 -28.92 -12.89
CA GLY A 92 25.87 -30.29 -12.86
C GLY A 92 26.46 -31.09 -11.72
N LYS A 93 25.72 -32.05 -11.18
CA LYS A 93 26.15 -32.93 -10.09
C LYS A 93 27.42 -33.70 -10.43
N ASP A 94 27.57 -34.14 -11.69
CA ASP A 94 28.68 -34.95 -12.18
C ASP A 94 29.79 -34.10 -12.82
N ALA A 95 29.64 -32.79 -12.94
CA ALA A 95 30.63 -31.87 -13.52
C ALA A 95 30.67 -30.54 -12.78
N PRO A 96 31.10 -30.51 -11.53
CA PRO A 96 31.02 -29.32 -10.67
C PRO A 96 31.97 -28.19 -11.08
N GLU A 97 32.95 -28.47 -11.95
CA GLU A 97 33.96 -27.47 -12.40
C GLU A 97 33.50 -26.62 -13.58
N LYS A 98 32.43 -26.99 -14.25
CA LYS A 98 31.93 -26.30 -15.43
C LYS A 98 30.45 -25.96 -15.30
N ALA A 99 30.14 -24.66 -15.42
CA ALA A 99 28.75 -24.25 -15.48
C ALA A 99 28.04 -24.85 -16.69
N VAL A 100 26.86 -25.43 -16.46
CA VAL A 100 26.01 -25.99 -17.51
C VAL A 100 25.07 -24.95 -18.07
N ASP A 101 24.73 -23.94 -17.26
CA ASP A 101 23.91 -22.78 -17.66
C ASP A 101 24.27 -21.56 -16.82
N THR A 102 24.05 -20.34 -17.34
CA THR A 102 24.31 -19.08 -16.65
C THR A 102 23.31 -18.02 -17.08
N VAL A 103 22.72 -17.34 -16.12
CA VAL A 103 21.84 -16.20 -16.29
C VAL A 103 22.49 -14.96 -15.69
N GLU A 104 22.62 -13.89 -16.49
CA GLU A 104 23.13 -12.60 -16.05
C GLU A 104 22.01 -11.56 -16.11
N VAL A 105 21.80 -10.85 -14.99
CA VAL A 105 20.89 -9.71 -14.89
C VAL A 105 21.71 -8.45 -14.69
N LYS A 106 21.66 -7.55 -15.65
CA LYS A 106 22.42 -6.30 -15.66
C LYS A 106 21.68 -5.15 -14.98
N ASP A 107 22.39 -4.08 -14.66
CA ASP A 107 21.83 -2.82 -14.14
C ASP A 107 21.04 -3.03 -12.82
N VAL A 108 21.51 -3.96 -11.96
CA VAL A 108 20.89 -4.25 -10.65
C VAL A 108 21.50 -3.34 -9.59
N PHE A 109 20.63 -2.68 -8.82
CA PHE A 109 20.99 -1.71 -7.76
C PHE A 109 20.72 -2.27 -6.37
N VAL A 110 21.35 -1.65 -5.37
CA VAL A 110 20.98 -1.83 -3.97
C VAL A 110 20.41 -0.51 -3.46
N GLY A 111 19.19 -0.55 -2.90
CA GLY A 111 18.49 0.66 -2.44
C GLY A 111 17.27 0.33 -1.58
N GLU A 112 16.26 1.14 -1.63
CA GLU A 112 15.00 0.92 -0.91
C GLU A 112 13.93 0.34 -1.83
N VAL A 113 13.24 -0.69 -1.38
CA VAL A 113 12.17 -1.34 -2.15
C VAL A 113 10.84 -1.26 -1.41
N TRP A 114 9.86 -0.69 -2.09
CA TRP A 114 8.50 -0.55 -1.57
C TRP A 114 7.47 -1.15 -2.53
N PHE A 115 6.52 -1.88 -1.95
CA PHE A 115 5.37 -2.36 -2.70
C PHE A 115 4.28 -1.28 -2.71
N VAL A 116 3.66 -1.02 -3.86
CA VAL A 116 2.61 -0.02 -4.08
C VAL A 116 1.34 -0.79 -4.44
N SER A 117 0.37 -0.85 -3.51
CA SER A 117 -0.77 -1.74 -3.69
C SER A 117 -2.09 -1.14 -3.18
N GLY A 118 -3.21 -1.66 -3.66
CA GLY A 118 -4.55 -1.19 -3.33
C GLY A 118 -5.51 -1.26 -4.51
N GLN A 119 -6.52 -0.39 -4.48
CA GLN A 119 -7.52 -0.32 -5.55
C GLN A 119 -7.41 0.95 -6.40
N SER A 120 -8.51 1.44 -6.96
CA SER A 120 -8.55 2.53 -7.94
C SER A 120 -7.83 3.82 -7.52
N ASN A 121 -7.88 4.19 -6.25
CA ASN A 121 -7.17 5.36 -5.74
C ASN A 121 -5.64 5.18 -5.70
N MET A 122 -5.16 3.94 -5.58
CA MET A 122 -3.75 3.60 -5.80
C MET A 122 -3.44 3.44 -7.29
N GLU A 123 -4.39 2.91 -8.08
CA GLU A 123 -4.23 2.68 -9.51
C GLU A 123 -4.23 3.97 -10.34
N LEU A 124 -4.87 5.05 -9.86
CA LEU A 124 -4.96 6.33 -10.56
C LEU A 124 -3.57 6.75 -11.06
N PRO A 125 -3.39 6.85 -12.40
CA PRO A 125 -2.06 7.00 -12.99
C PRO A 125 -1.53 8.42 -12.85
N LEU A 126 -0.19 8.57 -12.89
CA LEU A 126 0.43 9.88 -12.96
C LEU A 126 -0.03 10.63 -14.21
N VAL A 127 0.05 9.99 -15.37
CA VAL A 127 -0.46 10.54 -16.63
C VAL A 127 -1.62 9.69 -17.12
N GLY A 128 -2.76 10.32 -17.27
CA GLY A 128 -3.99 9.69 -17.72
C GLY A 128 -4.88 10.64 -18.50
N GLY A 129 -6.15 10.25 -18.66
CA GLY A 129 -7.18 11.09 -19.28
C GLY A 129 -7.68 12.23 -18.36
N PRO A 130 -8.58 13.11 -18.85
CA PRO A 130 -9.05 14.28 -18.10
C PRO A 130 -9.71 13.94 -16.75
N HIS A 131 -10.36 12.79 -16.65
CA HIS A 131 -11.07 12.34 -15.45
C HIS A 131 -10.37 11.17 -14.74
N TRP A 132 -9.23 10.69 -15.26
CA TRP A 132 -8.50 9.56 -14.74
C TRP A 132 -7.01 9.80 -14.85
N GLY A 133 -6.46 10.58 -13.91
CA GLY A 133 -5.04 10.93 -13.83
C GLY A 133 -4.81 11.99 -12.76
N ASP A 134 -3.56 12.14 -12.34
CA ASP A 134 -3.18 13.19 -11.39
C ASP A 134 -3.27 14.57 -12.04
N ARG A 135 -3.75 15.57 -11.27
CA ARG A 135 -3.97 16.94 -11.75
C ARG A 135 -2.70 17.58 -12.32
N ASN A 136 -1.56 17.33 -11.69
CA ASN A 136 -0.25 17.87 -12.09
C ASN A 136 0.63 16.83 -12.78
N GLY A 137 0.13 15.62 -12.96
CA GLY A 137 0.92 14.45 -13.34
C GLY A 137 1.68 14.63 -14.65
N ARG A 138 1.06 15.24 -15.64
CA ARG A 138 1.70 15.51 -16.95
C ARG A 138 2.87 16.49 -16.83
N LEU A 139 2.73 17.54 -16.02
CA LEU A 139 3.84 18.48 -15.73
C LEU A 139 4.97 17.78 -14.96
N MET A 140 4.63 16.95 -13.99
CA MET A 140 5.61 16.19 -13.22
C MET A 140 6.36 15.19 -14.10
N ALA A 141 5.65 14.44 -14.94
CA ALA A 141 6.24 13.47 -15.84
C ALA A 141 7.24 14.12 -16.82
N GLN A 142 6.90 15.30 -17.39
CA GLN A 142 7.78 16.02 -18.32
C GLN A 142 9.10 16.47 -17.69
N LYS A 143 9.09 16.90 -16.44
CA LYS A 143 10.28 17.45 -15.78
C LYS A 143 11.13 16.42 -15.03
N THR A 144 10.60 15.23 -14.76
CA THR A 144 11.30 14.23 -13.91
C THR A 144 12.40 13.51 -14.65
N ARG A 145 13.61 13.51 -14.11
CA ARG A 145 14.83 12.87 -14.61
C ARG A 145 15.56 12.16 -13.46
N LEU A 146 14.98 11.08 -12.96
CA LEU A 146 15.49 10.30 -11.81
C LEU A 146 15.76 8.85 -12.22
N PRO A 147 16.85 8.59 -12.94
CA PRO A 147 17.12 7.25 -13.46
C PRO A 147 17.40 6.20 -12.39
N LEU A 148 17.67 6.59 -11.14
CA LEU A 148 17.84 5.68 -10.00
C LEU A 148 16.52 5.35 -9.30
N VAL A 149 15.42 6.03 -9.62
CA VAL A 149 14.09 5.59 -9.21
C VAL A 149 13.53 4.67 -10.28
N ARG A 150 13.27 3.44 -9.89
CA ARG A 150 12.78 2.37 -10.75
C ARG A 150 11.38 1.96 -10.33
N TYR A 151 10.56 1.61 -11.29
CA TYR A 151 9.25 1.04 -11.04
C TYR A 151 8.95 -0.11 -11.98
N CYS A 152 8.13 -1.02 -11.52
CA CYS A 152 7.47 -1.99 -12.37
C CYS A 152 5.98 -2.03 -12.07
N LYS A 153 5.17 -2.48 -13.01
CA LYS A 153 3.71 -2.58 -12.88
C LYS A 153 3.25 -3.95 -13.30
N ASN A 154 2.60 -4.66 -12.38
CA ASN A 154 1.91 -5.91 -12.68
C ASN A 154 0.56 -5.63 -13.35
N GLY A 155 0.21 -6.39 -14.37
CA GLY A 155 -1.12 -6.29 -15.00
C GLY A 155 -2.20 -6.96 -14.15
N CYS A 156 -3.46 -6.52 -14.30
CA CYS A 156 -4.62 -7.09 -13.60
C CYS A 156 -4.86 -8.55 -14.00
N ARG A 157 -4.77 -9.47 -13.03
CA ARG A 157 -4.96 -10.91 -13.21
C ARG A 157 -5.43 -11.58 -11.93
N VAL A 158 -6.02 -12.75 -12.06
CA VAL A 158 -6.41 -13.63 -10.96
C VAL A 158 -5.84 -15.03 -11.17
N SER A 159 -5.64 -15.75 -10.06
CA SER A 159 -5.26 -17.16 -10.06
C SER A 159 -5.89 -17.86 -8.85
N ASP A 160 -6.30 -19.11 -9.02
CA ASP A 160 -6.81 -19.95 -7.93
C ASP A 160 -5.69 -20.48 -7.03
N LYS A 161 -4.45 -20.43 -7.50
CA LYS A 161 -3.25 -20.86 -6.76
C LYS A 161 -2.16 -19.82 -6.84
N PRO A 162 -1.30 -19.71 -5.80
CA PRO A 162 -0.13 -18.86 -5.85
C PRO A 162 0.76 -19.17 -7.05
N LEU A 163 1.04 -18.17 -7.87
CA LEU A 163 1.95 -18.30 -9.00
C LEU A 163 3.40 -18.21 -8.49
N GLU A 164 4.23 -19.13 -8.93
CA GLU A 164 5.66 -19.12 -8.66
C GLU A 164 6.41 -18.12 -9.56
N PHE A 165 5.90 -17.92 -10.77
CA PHE A 165 6.46 -17.00 -11.76
C PHE A 165 5.37 -16.07 -12.29
N PRO A 166 5.73 -14.82 -12.64
CA PRO A 166 4.77 -13.92 -13.27
C PRO A 166 4.34 -14.43 -14.64
N VAL A 167 3.09 -14.16 -15.01
CA VAL A 167 2.56 -14.56 -16.33
C VAL A 167 3.21 -13.77 -17.47
N LYS A 168 3.62 -12.54 -17.20
CA LYS A 168 4.41 -11.70 -18.13
C LYS A 168 5.71 -11.31 -17.46
N PRO A 169 6.80 -11.17 -18.23
CA PRO A 169 8.07 -10.67 -17.68
C PRO A 169 7.89 -9.35 -16.93
N ILE A 170 8.53 -9.23 -15.78
CA ILE A 170 8.62 -7.98 -15.03
C ILE A 170 9.61 -7.07 -15.76
N VAL A 171 9.23 -5.81 -15.93
CA VAL A 171 10.06 -4.80 -16.59
C VAL A 171 10.22 -3.62 -15.65
N TRP A 172 11.44 -3.40 -15.17
CA TRP A 172 11.79 -2.23 -14.38
C TRP A 172 12.01 -1.02 -15.29
N ARG A 173 11.29 0.05 -15.04
CA ARG A 173 11.32 1.31 -15.80
C ARG A 173 11.88 2.44 -14.96
N LYS A 174 12.52 3.40 -15.59
CA LYS A 174 13.11 4.58 -14.94
C LYS A 174 12.08 5.70 -14.77
N PHE A 175 12.23 6.52 -13.73
CA PHE A 175 11.50 7.79 -13.63
C PHE A 175 12.12 8.84 -14.57
N VAL A 176 11.83 8.68 -15.83
CA VAL A 176 12.22 9.59 -16.91
C VAL A 176 11.02 9.86 -17.82
N PRO A 177 10.96 10.99 -18.53
CA PRO A 177 9.78 11.36 -19.31
C PRO A 177 9.35 10.30 -20.32
N GLU A 178 10.31 9.61 -20.94
CA GLU A 178 10.04 8.56 -21.95
C GLU A 178 9.14 7.44 -21.39
N ASN A 179 9.25 7.14 -20.11
CA ASN A 179 8.43 6.13 -19.44
C ASN A 179 7.21 6.74 -18.76
N LEU A 180 7.37 7.89 -18.10
CA LEU A 180 6.32 8.50 -17.28
C LEU A 180 5.24 9.18 -18.10
N MET A 181 5.55 9.66 -19.32
CA MET A 181 4.57 10.29 -20.22
C MET A 181 3.65 9.28 -20.91
N GLU A 182 3.95 7.98 -20.84
CA GLU A 182 3.02 6.96 -21.31
C GLU A 182 1.69 7.05 -20.59
N ASN A 183 0.60 6.91 -21.33
CA ASN A 183 -0.74 6.88 -20.74
C ASN A 183 -0.88 5.66 -19.81
N ASN A 184 -1.41 5.87 -18.61
CA ASN A 184 -1.49 4.86 -17.56
C ASN A 184 -0.12 4.26 -17.18
N SER A 185 0.93 5.06 -17.15
CA SER A 185 2.29 4.60 -16.88
C SER A 185 2.46 3.97 -15.49
N PHE A 186 2.26 4.73 -14.43
CA PHE A 186 2.43 4.28 -13.04
C PHE A 186 1.46 5.00 -12.11
N SER A 187 1.23 4.45 -10.90
CA SER A 187 0.47 5.08 -9.82
C SER A 187 0.98 6.49 -9.54
N ALA A 188 0.09 7.48 -9.56
CA ALA A 188 0.44 8.85 -9.19
C ALA A 188 0.92 8.91 -7.73
N LEU A 189 0.20 8.25 -6.82
CA LEU A 189 0.58 8.20 -5.41
C LEU A 189 1.94 7.53 -5.22
N GLY A 190 2.16 6.37 -5.85
CA GLY A 190 3.45 5.67 -5.83
C GLY A 190 4.58 6.51 -6.41
N PHE A 191 4.31 7.30 -7.45
CA PHE A 191 5.29 8.24 -8.03
C PHE A 191 5.71 9.31 -7.02
N TYR A 192 4.76 10.02 -6.40
CA TYR A 192 5.10 11.08 -5.44
C TYR A 192 5.77 10.52 -4.18
N TYR A 193 5.31 9.37 -3.68
CA TYR A 193 5.97 8.69 -2.57
C TYR A 193 7.45 8.36 -2.89
N GLY A 194 7.70 7.75 -4.04
CA GLY A 194 9.07 7.42 -4.47
C GLY A 194 9.94 8.65 -4.76
N LEU A 195 9.34 9.73 -5.29
CA LEU A 195 9.99 11.01 -5.51
C LEU A 195 10.50 11.61 -4.19
N GLU A 196 9.64 11.66 -3.17
CA GLU A 196 10.00 12.21 -1.85
C GLU A 196 11.06 11.36 -1.17
N LEU A 197 10.96 10.03 -1.20
CA LEU A 197 12.01 9.17 -0.67
C LEU A 197 13.35 9.39 -1.36
N TYR A 198 13.36 9.49 -2.70
CA TYR A 198 14.60 9.73 -3.42
C TYR A 198 15.21 11.10 -3.10
N ASN A 199 14.39 12.14 -3.00
CA ASN A 199 14.85 13.49 -2.67
C ASN A 199 15.54 13.53 -1.31
N MET A 200 15.03 12.80 -0.34
CA MET A 200 15.54 12.79 1.03
C MET A 200 16.71 11.82 1.24
N LEU A 201 16.65 10.63 0.62
CA LEU A 201 17.62 9.56 0.86
C LEU A 201 18.78 9.54 -0.12
N GLN A 202 18.59 10.03 -1.34
CA GLN A 202 19.57 10.02 -2.43
C GLN A 202 20.15 8.63 -2.74
N VAL A 203 19.35 7.56 -2.55
CA VAL A 203 19.69 6.17 -2.85
C VAL A 203 18.77 5.63 -3.95
N PRO A 204 19.10 4.52 -4.63
CA PRO A 204 18.18 3.88 -5.56
C PRO A 204 16.85 3.52 -4.87
N ILE A 205 15.73 3.75 -5.56
CA ILE A 205 14.39 3.42 -5.08
C ILE A 205 13.72 2.47 -6.07
N GLY A 206 13.24 1.33 -5.58
CA GLY A 206 12.45 0.37 -6.34
C GLY A 206 10.98 0.37 -5.88
N LEU A 207 10.06 0.60 -6.83
CA LEU A 207 8.63 0.63 -6.58
C LEU A 207 7.92 -0.49 -7.35
N VAL A 208 7.31 -1.41 -6.62
CA VAL A 208 6.60 -2.56 -7.19
C VAL A 208 5.10 -2.29 -7.20
N GLY A 209 4.53 -1.99 -8.35
CA GLY A 209 3.10 -1.69 -8.52
C GLY A 209 2.26 -2.94 -8.74
N ALA A 210 1.33 -3.20 -7.83
CA ALA A 210 0.24 -4.17 -8.00
C ALA A 210 -1.04 -3.57 -7.41
N TYR A 211 -1.93 -3.09 -8.27
CA TYR A 211 -3.17 -2.43 -7.86
C TYR A 211 -4.25 -2.70 -8.90
N TRP A 212 -5.51 -2.71 -8.44
CA TRP A 212 -6.67 -2.98 -9.31
C TRP A 212 -7.95 -2.35 -8.76
N GLY A 213 -8.56 -1.46 -9.52
CA GLY A 213 -9.75 -0.72 -9.13
C GLY A 213 -10.97 -1.59 -8.78
N GLY A 214 -11.68 -1.17 -7.72
CA GLY A 214 -12.91 -1.81 -7.25
C GLY A 214 -12.71 -3.25 -6.78
N THR A 215 -11.64 -3.57 -6.08
CA THR A 215 -11.35 -4.90 -5.54
C THR A 215 -11.49 -4.92 -4.02
N LEU A 216 -11.94 -6.06 -3.47
CA LEU A 216 -12.02 -6.29 -2.03
C LEU A 216 -10.63 -6.62 -1.46
N ILE A 217 -10.40 -6.26 -0.21
CA ILE A 217 -9.14 -6.53 0.51
C ILE A 217 -8.84 -8.03 0.61
N ASP A 218 -9.86 -8.87 0.76
CA ASP A 218 -9.69 -10.33 0.86
C ASP A 218 -8.99 -10.93 -0.36
N ALA A 219 -9.22 -10.36 -1.55
CA ALA A 219 -8.58 -10.82 -2.79
C ALA A 219 -7.05 -10.60 -2.80
N TRP A 220 -6.55 -9.65 -2.01
CA TRP A 220 -5.14 -9.30 -1.86
C TRP A 220 -4.47 -10.01 -0.68
N THR A 221 -5.24 -10.74 0.11
CA THR A 221 -4.77 -11.38 1.34
C THR A 221 -4.49 -12.86 1.08
N PRO A 222 -3.29 -13.40 1.37
CA PRO A 222 -3.03 -14.83 1.26
C PRO A 222 -3.91 -15.61 2.25
N ARG A 223 -4.27 -16.85 1.93
CA ARG A 223 -5.15 -17.68 2.78
C ARG A 223 -4.63 -17.82 4.19
N GLU A 224 -3.34 -17.99 4.34
CA GLU A 224 -2.69 -18.09 5.66
C GLU A 224 -2.85 -16.80 6.48
N GLY A 225 -2.87 -15.65 5.82
CA GLY A 225 -3.17 -14.37 6.47
C GLY A 225 -4.61 -14.30 6.94
N LEU A 226 -5.59 -14.66 6.10
CA LEU A 226 -7.01 -14.76 6.48
C LEU A 226 -7.21 -15.72 7.65
N ALA A 227 -6.50 -16.86 7.66
CA ALA A 227 -6.59 -17.86 8.72
C ALA A 227 -6.04 -17.39 10.08
N THR A 228 -5.30 -16.26 10.14
CA THR A 228 -4.91 -15.65 11.43
C THR A 228 -6.07 -14.99 12.17
N ARG A 229 -7.22 -14.83 11.51
CA ARG A 229 -8.40 -14.15 12.05
C ARG A 229 -9.62 -15.07 12.04
N PRO A 230 -10.02 -15.64 13.20
CA PRO A 230 -11.15 -16.58 13.29
C PRO A 230 -12.48 -16.01 12.80
N ASP A 231 -12.69 -14.69 12.95
CA ASP A 231 -13.86 -13.94 12.48
C ASP A 231 -13.94 -13.81 10.94
N LEU A 232 -12.87 -14.19 10.21
CA LEU A 232 -12.81 -14.26 8.75
C LEU A 232 -12.88 -15.71 8.21
N LYS A 233 -13.37 -16.65 9.01
CA LYS A 233 -13.43 -18.07 8.65
C LYS A 233 -14.11 -18.32 7.29
N ASP A 234 -15.22 -17.65 7.04
CA ASP A 234 -15.93 -17.71 5.77
C ASP A 234 -15.08 -17.30 4.57
N ALA A 235 -14.17 -16.32 4.74
CA ALA A 235 -13.30 -15.84 3.67
C ALA A 235 -12.19 -16.84 3.30
N TYR A 236 -11.62 -17.57 4.26
CA TYR A 236 -10.51 -18.51 3.95
C TYR A 236 -10.97 -19.95 3.71
N GLU A 237 -12.13 -20.38 4.20
CA GLU A 237 -12.67 -21.71 3.91
C GLU A 237 -13.43 -21.79 2.58
N TRP A 238 -13.84 -20.63 2.02
CA TRP A 238 -14.56 -20.61 0.75
C TRP A 238 -13.71 -21.16 -0.41
N PRO A 239 -14.21 -22.12 -1.18
CA PRO A 239 -13.47 -22.65 -2.33
C PRO A 239 -13.40 -21.59 -3.44
N VAL A 240 -12.17 -21.30 -3.90
CA VAL A 240 -11.94 -20.41 -5.03
C VAL A 240 -12.30 -21.13 -6.34
N SER A 241 -13.11 -20.49 -7.18
CA SER A 241 -13.43 -20.97 -8.51
C SER A 241 -13.26 -19.89 -9.55
N LEU A 242 -12.35 -20.11 -10.50
CA LEU A 242 -12.16 -19.24 -11.66
C LEU A 242 -13.13 -19.56 -12.81
N LYS A 243 -14.01 -20.56 -12.64
CA LYS A 243 -15.04 -20.87 -13.64
C LYS A 243 -16.06 -19.74 -13.66
N TRP A 244 -16.21 -19.16 -14.83
CA TRP A 244 -17.23 -18.16 -15.06
C TRP A 244 -18.60 -18.84 -15.19
N ASP A 245 -19.60 -18.33 -14.48
CA ASP A 245 -20.97 -18.85 -14.45
C ASP A 245 -21.85 -18.35 -15.61
N GLY A 246 -21.25 -17.77 -16.65
CA GLY A 246 -21.96 -17.21 -17.81
C GLY A 246 -22.51 -15.80 -17.58
N LYS A 247 -22.32 -15.19 -16.41
CA LYS A 247 -22.78 -13.84 -16.13
C LYS A 247 -21.75 -12.79 -16.52
N ASN A 248 -22.23 -11.61 -16.93
CA ASN A 248 -21.41 -10.53 -17.46
C ASN A 248 -20.31 -10.12 -16.47
N PRO A 249 -19.00 -10.17 -16.84
CA PRO A 249 -17.91 -9.73 -16.00
C PRO A 249 -17.96 -8.22 -15.67
N LYS A 250 -18.83 -7.45 -16.32
CA LYS A 250 -19.11 -6.03 -16.02
C LYS A 250 -20.21 -5.83 -14.95
N SER A 251 -20.78 -6.90 -14.40
CA SER A 251 -21.73 -6.80 -13.30
C SER A 251 -21.05 -6.21 -12.06
N ILE A 252 -21.60 -5.11 -11.57
CA ILE A 252 -20.93 -4.15 -10.65
C ILE A 252 -20.94 -4.62 -9.18
N TRP A 253 -21.54 -5.78 -8.78
CA TRP A 253 -21.74 -6.15 -7.36
C TRP A 253 -21.57 -7.62 -7.00
N PRO A 254 -21.26 -7.82 -5.68
CA PRO A 254 -19.88 -8.17 -5.25
C PRO A 254 -19.58 -9.67 -5.21
N HIS A 255 -20.58 -10.55 -5.17
CA HIS A 255 -20.36 -11.99 -4.94
C HIS A 255 -20.18 -12.84 -6.20
N SER A 256 -20.29 -12.21 -7.37
CA SER A 256 -20.18 -12.88 -8.68
C SER A 256 -18.91 -12.56 -9.48
N ARG A 257 -18.06 -11.64 -9.01
CA ARG A 257 -16.83 -11.28 -9.74
C ARG A 257 -15.67 -12.16 -9.27
N VAL A 258 -15.05 -12.85 -10.21
CA VAL A 258 -13.87 -13.70 -9.93
C VAL A 258 -12.78 -12.94 -9.17
N LYS A 259 -12.57 -11.67 -9.49
CA LYS A 259 -11.52 -10.85 -8.87
C LYS A 259 -11.76 -10.47 -7.39
N ASP A 260 -12.97 -10.73 -6.87
CA ASP A 260 -13.31 -10.38 -5.47
C ASP A 260 -13.24 -11.60 -4.55
N GLN A 261 -12.96 -12.78 -5.09
CA GLN A 261 -12.74 -13.97 -4.28
C GLN A 261 -11.43 -13.85 -3.48
N SER A 262 -11.42 -14.45 -2.31
CA SER A 262 -10.27 -14.41 -1.40
C SER A 262 -9.00 -14.93 -2.08
N SER A 263 -7.91 -14.22 -1.89
CA SER A 263 -6.55 -14.56 -2.34
C SER A 263 -6.29 -14.59 -3.86
N VAL A 264 -7.30 -14.42 -4.72
CA VAL A 264 -7.09 -14.61 -6.17
C VAL A 264 -6.15 -13.59 -6.81
N ILE A 265 -6.14 -12.36 -6.30
CA ILE A 265 -5.24 -11.31 -6.76
C ILE A 265 -3.86 -11.49 -6.12
N TRP A 266 -3.81 -11.80 -4.82
CA TRP A 266 -2.58 -12.20 -4.16
C TRP A 266 -1.86 -13.30 -4.95
N ASN A 267 -2.57 -14.37 -5.26
CA ASN A 267 -2.04 -15.53 -5.99
C ASN A 267 -1.43 -15.16 -7.35
N ALA A 268 -2.01 -14.18 -8.04
CA ALA A 268 -1.59 -13.81 -9.39
C ALA A 268 -0.54 -12.68 -9.44
N LEU A 269 -0.64 -11.69 -8.52
CA LEU A 269 0.12 -10.44 -8.64
C LEU A 269 1.19 -10.26 -7.57
N VAL A 270 1.09 -10.95 -6.43
CA VAL A 270 2.00 -10.73 -5.29
C VAL A 270 2.80 -11.97 -4.94
N SER A 271 2.22 -13.17 -5.00
CA SER A 271 2.86 -14.39 -4.52
C SER A 271 4.24 -14.68 -5.14
N HIS A 272 4.40 -14.40 -6.44
CA HIS A 272 5.66 -14.62 -7.16
C HIS A 272 6.78 -13.64 -6.80
N TRP A 273 6.47 -12.60 -6.00
CA TRP A 273 7.45 -11.70 -5.40
C TRP A 273 8.02 -12.24 -4.09
N CYS A 274 7.36 -13.20 -3.45
CA CYS A 274 7.80 -13.71 -2.17
C CYS A 274 8.87 -14.80 -2.34
N PRO A 275 9.99 -14.71 -1.58
CA PRO A 275 10.28 -13.80 -0.47
C PRO A 275 11.19 -12.60 -0.82
N TYR A 276 10.97 -11.89 -1.94
CA TYR A 276 11.79 -10.72 -2.29
C TYR A 276 11.90 -9.73 -1.13
N ALA A 277 13.11 -9.32 -0.78
CA ALA A 277 13.29 -8.40 0.33
C ALA A 277 12.70 -7.02 0.00
N ILE A 278 11.79 -6.54 0.86
CA ILE A 278 11.17 -5.22 0.77
C ILE A 278 11.20 -4.52 2.14
N ARG A 279 11.22 -3.19 2.16
CA ARG A 279 11.06 -2.40 3.40
C ARG A 279 9.63 -2.51 3.91
N GLY A 280 8.67 -2.36 3.02
CA GLY A 280 7.26 -2.35 3.35
C GLY A 280 6.38 -2.20 2.12
N PHE A 281 5.11 -1.96 2.37
CA PHE A 281 4.15 -1.62 1.33
C PHE A 281 3.29 -0.43 1.71
N ILE A 282 2.92 0.36 0.70
CA ILE A 282 1.95 1.43 0.83
C ILE A 282 0.61 0.95 0.27
N TRP A 283 -0.48 1.34 0.95
CA TRP A 283 -1.81 0.80 0.69
C TRP A 283 -2.89 1.88 0.60
N TYR A 284 -3.69 1.85 -0.46
CA TYR A 284 -4.86 2.71 -0.58
C TYR A 284 -6.05 1.91 -1.11
N GLN A 285 -6.93 1.51 -0.20
CA GLN A 285 -8.10 0.69 -0.48
C GLN A 285 -9.10 0.82 0.67
N GLY A 286 -10.36 0.46 0.45
CA GLY A 286 -11.42 0.44 1.45
C GLY A 286 -12.79 0.72 0.86
N GLU A 287 -12.87 1.46 -0.23
CA GLU A 287 -14.12 1.88 -0.87
C GLU A 287 -14.98 0.69 -1.28
N ALA A 288 -14.37 -0.38 -1.78
CA ALA A 288 -15.07 -1.61 -2.14
C ALA A 288 -15.61 -2.38 -0.92
N ASN A 289 -15.02 -2.16 0.26
CA ASN A 289 -15.42 -2.80 1.53
C ASN A 289 -16.38 -1.95 2.38
N ALA A 290 -16.70 -0.72 1.97
CA ALA A 290 -17.43 0.25 2.79
C ALA A 290 -18.79 -0.26 3.34
N ARG A 291 -19.46 -1.15 2.60
CA ARG A 291 -20.73 -1.76 3.02
C ARG A 291 -20.59 -2.88 4.08
N ALA A 292 -19.37 -3.38 4.29
CA ALA A 292 -19.05 -4.39 5.30
C ALA A 292 -17.87 -3.92 6.16
N SER A 293 -17.93 -2.66 6.57
CA SER A 293 -16.86 -1.94 7.27
C SER A 293 -16.54 -2.52 8.64
N GLU A 294 -17.49 -3.18 9.28
CA GLU A 294 -17.36 -3.82 10.60
C GLU A 294 -16.26 -4.91 10.63
N ARG A 295 -15.95 -5.51 9.48
CA ARG A 295 -14.89 -6.53 9.34
C ARG A 295 -13.55 -5.93 8.91
N TYR A 296 -13.54 -4.67 8.49
CA TYR A 296 -12.39 -4.14 7.75
C TYR A 296 -11.11 -4.04 8.60
N ALA A 297 -11.20 -3.73 9.89
CA ALA A 297 -10.03 -3.75 10.78
C ALA A 297 -9.41 -5.16 10.87
N SER A 298 -10.25 -6.19 11.01
CA SER A 298 -9.81 -7.59 11.02
C SER A 298 -9.18 -8.00 9.69
N GLN A 299 -9.77 -7.58 8.56
CA GLN A 299 -9.23 -7.82 7.23
C GLN A 299 -7.87 -7.13 7.01
N MET A 300 -7.67 -5.91 7.54
CA MET A 300 -6.37 -5.22 7.52
C MET A 300 -5.30 -6.00 8.30
N HIS A 301 -5.64 -6.54 9.48
CA HIS A 301 -4.72 -7.42 10.22
C HIS A 301 -4.40 -8.69 9.45
N ALA A 302 -5.39 -9.32 8.82
CA ALA A 302 -5.18 -10.50 7.99
C ALA A 302 -4.24 -10.23 6.80
N LEU A 303 -4.45 -9.09 6.12
CA LEU A 303 -3.58 -8.62 5.03
C LEU A 303 -2.14 -8.44 5.54
N TYR A 304 -1.95 -7.67 6.61
CA TYR A 304 -0.64 -7.38 7.19
C TYR A 304 0.08 -8.66 7.63
N ASN A 305 -0.59 -9.51 8.41
CA ASN A 305 -0.03 -10.77 8.90
C ASN A 305 0.39 -11.68 7.72
N GLY A 306 -0.50 -11.80 6.74
CA GLY A 306 -0.24 -12.64 5.57
C GLY A 306 0.95 -12.15 4.74
N TRP A 307 1.05 -10.85 4.47
CA TRP A 307 2.18 -10.28 3.75
C TRP A 307 3.48 -10.39 4.56
N SER A 308 3.44 -10.08 5.87
CA SER A 308 4.59 -10.21 6.77
C SER A 308 5.17 -11.63 6.77
N MET A 309 4.29 -12.65 6.86
CA MET A 309 4.70 -14.06 6.78
C MET A 309 5.31 -14.42 5.44
N LYS A 310 4.65 -14.05 4.33
CA LYS A 310 5.07 -14.46 2.98
C LYS A 310 6.33 -13.74 2.47
N PHE A 311 6.54 -12.49 2.87
CA PHE A 311 7.78 -11.76 2.62
C PHE A 311 8.87 -12.05 3.67
N GLU A 312 8.62 -12.96 4.60
CA GLU A 312 9.55 -13.34 5.69
C GLU A 312 10.10 -12.10 6.43
N ASN A 313 9.22 -11.14 6.67
CA ASN A 313 9.56 -9.85 7.27
C ASN A 313 8.66 -9.51 8.45
N PRO A 314 9.00 -9.91 9.69
CA PRO A 314 8.19 -9.60 10.88
C PRO A 314 8.18 -8.10 11.22
N GLY A 315 9.09 -7.33 10.65
CA GLY A 315 9.14 -5.86 10.76
C GLY A 315 8.63 -5.15 9.49
N LEU A 316 7.83 -5.84 8.66
CA LEU A 316 7.27 -5.26 7.43
C LEU A 316 6.49 -3.98 7.75
N ARG A 317 6.77 -2.90 7.04
CA ARG A 317 6.04 -1.64 7.23
C ARG A 317 4.78 -1.61 6.38
N LEU A 318 3.72 -1.08 6.94
CA LEU A 318 2.47 -0.78 6.24
C LEU A 318 2.09 0.69 6.47
N TYR A 319 2.25 1.52 5.45
CA TYR A 319 1.75 2.89 5.46
C TYR A 319 0.55 2.99 4.53
N PHE A 320 -0.57 3.50 5.06
CA PHE A 320 -1.81 3.46 4.31
C PHE A 320 -2.60 4.76 4.40
N VAL A 321 -3.45 4.96 3.39
CA VAL A 321 -4.22 6.19 3.24
C VAL A 321 -5.62 5.97 3.78
N GLN A 322 -6.10 6.88 4.65
CA GLN A 322 -7.50 6.99 5.00
C GLN A 322 -8.32 7.31 3.74
N LEU A 323 -9.52 6.76 3.61
CA LEU A 323 -10.37 7.09 2.47
C LEU A 323 -10.69 8.58 2.43
N ALA A 324 -10.80 9.13 1.21
CA ALA A 324 -11.27 10.50 1.00
C ALA A 324 -12.74 10.63 1.44
N PRO A 325 -13.18 11.81 1.93
CA PRO A 325 -14.57 12.03 2.37
C PRO A 325 -15.55 11.92 1.19
N ARG A 326 -16.56 11.04 1.29
CA ARG A 326 -17.55 10.85 0.23
C ARG A 326 -18.93 10.40 0.69
N GLY A 327 -19.24 10.30 1.91
CA GLY A 327 -20.54 9.85 2.39
C GLY A 327 -20.45 9.04 3.68
N GLU A 328 -21.58 8.65 4.22
CA GLU A 328 -21.66 8.00 5.52
C GLU A 328 -20.92 6.65 5.61
N ASP A 329 -20.95 5.84 4.54
CA ASP A 329 -20.24 4.56 4.52
C ASP A 329 -18.71 4.74 4.64
N THR A 330 -18.18 5.88 4.19
CA THR A 330 -16.75 6.21 4.29
C THR A 330 -16.30 6.35 5.75
N VAL A 331 -17.15 6.94 6.58
CA VAL A 331 -16.84 7.16 8.00
C VAL A 331 -16.65 5.86 8.76
N LYS A 332 -17.46 4.83 8.47
CA LYS A 332 -17.33 3.50 9.07
C LYS A 332 -16.00 2.84 8.71
N ILE A 333 -15.52 3.03 7.49
CA ILE A 333 -14.18 2.59 7.09
C ILE A 333 -13.09 3.38 7.83
N TRP A 334 -13.25 4.69 8.04
CA TRP A 334 -12.28 5.49 8.82
C TRP A 334 -12.09 4.96 10.24
N GLU A 335 -13.19 4.56 10.89
CA GLU A 335 -13.12 3.95 12.23
C GLU A 335 -12.29 2.67 12.21
N ALA A 336 -12.59 1.76 11.28
CA ALA A 336 -11.85 0.51 11.11
C ALA A 336 -10.38 0.73 10.75
N GLN A 337 -10.08 1.69 9.86
CA GLN A 337 -8.72 2.09 9.50
C GLN A 337 -7.96 2.66 10.71
N SER A 338 -8.61 3.52 11.48
CA SER A 338 -8.03 4.12 12.69
C SER A 338 -7.84 3.10 13.81
N GLN A 339 -8.76 2.13 13.94
CA GLN A 339 -8.61 1.01 14.86
C GLN A 339 -7.36 0.20 14.53
N PHE A 340 -7.21 -0.26 13.29
CA PHE A 340 -6.05 -1.01 12.85
C PHE A 340 -4.74 -0.23 13.07
N ALA A 341 -4.71 1.08 12.79
CA ALA A 341 -3.52 1.91 12.98
C ALA A 341 -3.09 2.02 14.46
N ARG A 342 -4.06 1.96 15.39
CA ARG A 342 -3.75 1.95 16.84
C ARG A 342 -3.24 0.60 17.33
N GLU A 343 -3.72 -0.50 16.71
CA GLU A 343 -3.41 -1.87 17.13
C GLU A 343 -2.09 -2.40 16.51
N GLU A 344 -1.71 -1.94 15.30
CA GLU A 344 -0.53 -2.43 14.59
C GLU A 344 0.62 -1.41 14.62
N LYS A 345 1.64 -1.71 15.45
CA LYS A 345 2.82 -0.82 15.66
C LYS A 345 3.68 -0.58 14.42
N ASN A 346 3.66 -1.50 13.45
CA ASN A 346 4.41 -1.38 12.20
C ASN A 346 3.61 -0.67 11.10
N ALA A 347 2.40 -0.20 11.42
CA ALA A 347 1.55 0.54 10.50
C ALA A 347 1.43 2.02 10.86
N ALA A 348 1.08 2.85 9.87
CA ALA A 348 0.67 4.23 10.07
C ALA A 348 -0.39 4.65 9.05
N ILE A 349 -1.29 5.52 9.49
CA ILE A 349 -2.38 6.05 8.69
C ILE A 349 -2.12 7.48 8.26
N THR A 350 -2.27 7.75 6.97
CA THR A 350 -2.23 9.11 6.41
C THR A 350 -3.64 9.65 6.30
N ILE A 351 -3.95 10.70 7.06
CA ILE A 351 -5.25 11.37 7.04
C ILE A 351 -5.35 12.30 5.84
N ILE A 352 -6.46 12.21 5.12
CA ILE A 352 -6.75 13.02 3.91
C ILE A 352 -8.19 13.53 3.86
N ASN A 353 -8.83 13.71 5.01
CA ASN A 353 -10.22 14.21 5.07
C ASN A 353 -10.38 15.66 4.60
N ASP A 354 -9.28 16.36 4.33
CA ASP A 354 -9.21 17.69 3.70
C ASP A 354 -9.07 17.63 2.16
N ILE A 355 -8.79 16.46 1.58
CA ILE A 355 -8.54 16.25 0.15
C ILE A 355 -9.76 15.60 -0.52
N GLY A 356 -10.01 15.97 -1.78
CA GLY A 356 -11.08 15.40 -2.58
C GLY A 356 -12.36 16.24 -2.59
N ASN A 357 -13.41 15.66 -3.11
CA ASN A 357 -14.73 16.26 -3.15
C ASN A 357 -15.82 15.17 -3.09
N ILE A 358 -17.04 15.58 -2.74
CA ILE A 358 -18.16 14.64 -2.57
C ILE A 358 -18.69 14.03 -3.87
N TYR A 359 -18.31 14.61 -5.02
CA TYR A 359 -18.80 14.19 -6.34
C TYR A 359 -17.90 13.14 -7.00
N ASP A 360 -16.61 13.08 -6.60
CA ASP A 360 -15.66 12.14 -7.17
C ASP A 360 -14.96 11.34 -6.07
N ILE A 361 -15.06 10.01 -6.17
CA ILE A 361 -14.40 9.06 -5.27
C ILE A 361 -12.87 9.05 -5.46
N HIS A 362 -12.37 9.64 -6.55
CA HIS A 362 -10.98 9.61 -6.94
C HIS A 362 -10.35 11.01 -6.84
N PRO A 363 -9.93 11.48 -5.65
CA PRO A 363 -9.18 12.72 -5.54
C PRO A 363 -7.97 12.70 -6.47
N ASN A 364 -7.86 13.69 -7.35
CA ASN A 364 -6.77 13.77 -8.32
C ASN A 364 -5.54 14.56 -7.84
N GLU A 365 -5.53 14.98 -6.59
CA GLU A 365 -4.39 15.65 -5.93
C GLU A 365 -3.52 14.65 -5.18
N LYS A 366 -2.93 13.68 -5.92
CA LYS A 366 -2.12 12.60 -5.32
C LYS A 366 -0.76 13.07 -4.79
N GLY A 367 -0.30 14.26 -5.22
CA GLY A 367 0.96 14.83 -4.76
C GLY A 367 1.03 15.01 -3.24
N LEU A 368 0.02 15.69 -2.67
CA LEU A 368 -0.05 15.91 -1.22
C LEU A 368 -0.25 14.60 -0.44
N VAL A 369 -1.03 13.66 -1.00
CA VAL A 369 -1.21 12.33 -0.37
C VAL A 369 0.10 11.56 -0.32
N GLY A 370 0.86 11.55 -1.43
CA GLY A 370 2.16 10.87 -1.50
C GLY A 370 3.21 11.50 -0.59
N LEU A 371 3.24 12.85 -0.51
CA LEU A 371 4.09 13.58 0.43
C LEU A 371 3.79 13.18 1.88
N ARG A 372 2.54 13.29 2.33
CA ARG A 372 2.15 12.92 3.70
C ARG A 372 2.47 11.46 4.02
N LEU A 373 2.24 10.56 3.07
CA LEU A 373 2.53 9.14 3.24
C LEU A 373 4.03 8.87 3.41
N SER A 374 4.90 9.63 2.72
CA SER A 374 6.35 9.50 2.82
C SER A 374 6.91 9.95 4.18
N LEU A 375 6.23 10.87 4.88
CA LEU A 375 6.66 11.35 6.21
C LEU A 375 6.76 10.20 7.21
N HIS A 376 5.85 9.22 7.15
CA HIS A 376 5.91 8.03 8.01
C HIS A 376 7.20 7.24 7.79
N ALA A 377 7.56 6.98 6.54
CA ALA A 377 8.79 6.26 6.22
C ALA A 377 10.04 7.06 6.63
N LEU A 378 10.08 8.34 6.29
CA LEU A 378 11.21 9.22 6.60
C LEU A 378 11.50 9.23 8.10
N LYS A 379 10.48 9.40 8.93
CA LYS A 379 10.62 9.41 10.38
C LYS A 379 10.93 8.04 10.96
N ARG A 380 10.11 7.03 10.62
CA ARG A 380 10.09 5.73 11.32
C ARG A 380 11.14 4.75 10.82
N ASP A 381 11.59 4.87 9.56
CA ASP A 381 12.53 3.95 8.94
C ASP A 381 13.86 4.56 8.60
N TYR A 382 13.92 5.89 8.40
CA TYR A 382 15.11 6.56 7.87
C TYR A 382 15.73 7.59 8.80
N GLY A 383 15.20 7.72 10.03
CA GLY A 383 15.86 8.48 11.10
C GLY A 383 15.68 9.99 11.06
N PHE A 384 14.75 10.52 10.26
CA PHE A 384 14.41 11.96 10.26
C PHE A 384 13.47 12.27 11.43
N THR A 385 13.98 12.25 12.65
CA THR A 385 13.21 12.33 13.90
C THR A 385 12.52 13.68 14.14
N ASP A 386 12.97 14.73 13.50
CA ASP A 386 12.39 16.07 13.50
C ASP A 386 11.15 16.22 12.62
N ILE A 387 10.87 15.24 11.75
CA ILE A 387 9.66 15.22 10.95
C ILE A 387 8.44 14.91 11.83
N GLN A 388 7.38 15.72 11.71
CA GLN A 388 6.04 15.39 12.20
C GLN A 388 5.33 14.51 11.16
N ASP A 389 4.99 13.27 11.53
CA ASP A 389 4.35 12.31 10.63
C ASP A 389 2.90 11.99 11.00
N ASN A 390 2.49 12.29 12.24
CA ASN A 390 1.14 12.01 12.72
C ASN A 390 0.23 13.21 12.60
N SER A 391 -0.97 12.99 12.10
CA SER A 391 -2.10 13.92 12.19
C SER A 391 -2.57 14.04 13.64
N PRO A 392 -3.13 15.19 14.06
CA PRO A 392 -3.73 15.33 15.38
C PRO A 392 -4.81 14.30 15.62
N THR A 393 -4.89 13.76 16.83
CA THR A 393 -5.92 12.85 17.29
C THR A 393 -6.50 13.29 18.62
N LEU A 394 -7.79 13.10 18.85
CA LEU A 394 -8.42 13.42 20.14
C LEU A 394 -7.73 12.65 21.28
N LYS A 395 -7.23 13.39 22.27
CA LYS A 395 -6.56 12.85 23.46
C LYS A 395 -7.53 12.71 24.64
N SER A 396 -8.24 13.80 24.93
CA SER A 396 -9.20 13.87 26.03
C SER A 396 -10.23 14.96 25.75
N TRP A 397 -11.33 14.91 26.47
CA TRP A 397 -12.36 15.92 26.41
C TRP A 397 -13.04 16.10 27.77
N ARG A 398 -13.64 17.27 27.98
CA ARG A 398 -14.53 17.55 29.09
C ARG A 398 -15.64 18.51 28.66
N ILE A 399 -16.70 18.54 29.42
CA ILE A 399 -17.77 19.52 29.27
C ILE A 399 -17.54 20.62 30.29
N ASP A 400 -17.65 21.87 29.86
CA ASP A 400 -17.56 23.07 30.67
C ASP A 400 -18.73 24.00 30.34
N GLY A 401 -19.77 23.96 31.17
CA GLY A 401 -21.05 24.61 30.90
C GLY A 401 -21.72 24.06 29.63
N ASP A 402 -21.88 24.91 28.63
CA ASP A 402 -22.46 24.61 27.31
C ASP A 402 -21.43 24.30 26.24
N THR A 403 -20.17 24.04 26.64
CA THR A 403 -19.06 23.80 25.69
C THR A 403 -18.42 22.45 25.88
N PHE A 404 -17.86 21.88 24.78
CA PHE A 404 -16.80 20.87 24.83
C PHE A 404 -15.43 21.52 24.79
N VAL A 405 -14.52 21.09 25.67
CA VAL A 405 -13.11 21.42 25.67
C VAL A 405 -12.34 20.17 25.25
N LEU A 406 -11.59 20.26 24.13
CA LEU A 406 -10.96 19.14 23.44
C LEU A 406 -9.45 19.28 23.45
N ASP A 407 -8.74 18.28 23.94
CA ASP A 407 -7.27 18.20 23.89
C ASP A 407 -6.83 17.18 22.86
N PHE A 408 -5.67 17.41 22.24
CA PHE A 408 -5.17 16.59 21.13
C PHE A 408 -3.75 16.08 21.36
N ASN A 409 -3.46 14.89 20.84
CA ASN A 409 -2.09 14.40 20.64
C ASN A 409 -1.55 14.95 19.33
N ASP A 410 -0.23 14.90 19.14
CA ASP A 410 0.48 15.25 17.91
C ASP A 410 0.17 16.68 17.41
N ALA A 411 -0.04 17.61 18.36
CA ALA A 411 -0.28 19.01 18.07
C ALA A 411 0.27 19.90 19.20
N ALA A 412 1.37 20.57 18.96
CA ALA A 412 1.85 21.65 19.81
C ALA A 412 1.07 22.96 19.56
N ARG A 413 0.52 23.09 18.35
CA ARG A 413 -0.31 24.21 17.93
C ARG A 413 -1.38 23.72 16.95
N LEU A 414 -2.58 24.27 17.05
CA LEU A 414 -3.67 24.02 16.11
C LEU A 414 -4.09 25.31 15.41
N TYR A 415 -4.51 25.19 14.16
CA TYR A 415 -5.10 26.29 13.42
C TYR A 415 -6.20 25.80 12.48
N MET A 416 -7.10 26.72 12.13
CA MET A 416 -8.16 26.45 11.15
C MET A 416 -7.80 27.10 9.82
N TYR A 417 -7.97 26.34 8.74
CA TYR A 417 -7.85 26.84 7.38
C TYR A 417 -9.07 26.42 6.56
N THR A 418 -9.74 27.41 5.98
CA THR A 418 -10.82 27.22 5.01
C THR A 418 -10.47 28.02 3.76
N PRO A 419 -10.55 27.44 2.55
CA PRO A 419 -10.15 28.10 1.31
C PRO A 419 -10.94 29.39 1.00
N ASP A 420 -12.18 29.47 1.47
CA ASP A 420 -13.09 30.61 1.31
C ASP A 420 -13.02 31.59 2.49
N PHE A 421 -12.12 31.35 3.46
CA PHE A 421 -12.00 32.11 4.70
C PHE A 421 -13.28 32.16 5.54
N SER A 422 -14.24 31.25 5.32
CA SER A 422 -15.36 31.05 6.22
C SER A 422 -14.84 30.60 7.61
N LEU A 423 -15.58 30.88 8.65
CA LEU A 423 -15.30 30.37 10.00
C LEU A 423 -16.18 29.13 10.30
N ASP A 424 -16.78 28.56 9.25
CA ASP A 424 -17.57 27.35 9.39
C ASP A 424 -16.66 26.18 9.71
N THR A 425 -17.04 25.44 10.71
CA THR A 425 -16.28 24.25 11.15
C THR A 425 -17.12 23.01 10.95
N PRO A 426 -16.49 21.86 10.68
CA PRO A 426 -17.20 20.60 10.59
C PRO A 426 -17.49 19.98 11.98
N PHE A 427 -17.62 20.82 13.03
CA PHE A 427 -18.07 20.38 14.33
C PHE A 427 -19.59 20.45 14.42
N GLU A 428 -20.17 19.44 15.05
CA GLU A 428 -21.59 19.37 15.38
C GLU A 428 -21.73 18.83 16.80
N ILE A 429 -22.67 19.42 17.56
CA ILE A 429 -22.96 19.04 18.95
C ILE A 429 -24.44 18.72 19.09
N ALA A 430 -24.76 17.70 19.87
CA ALA A 430 -26.13 17.36 20.26
C ALA A 430 -26.27 17.29 21.78
N GLY A 431 -27.48 17.61 22.26
CA GLY A 431 -27.93 17.36 23.62
C GLY A 431 -28.46 15.92 23.79
N GLU A 432 -29.25 15.69 24.87
CA GLU A 432 -29.90 14.40 25.15
C GLU A 432 -30.92 14.00 24.06
N ASP A 433 -31.46 14.97 23.34
CA ASP A 433 -32.36 14.78 22.20
C ASP A 433 -31.71 14.09 21.01
N GLY A 434 -30.36 14.08 20.94
CA GLY A 434 -29.59 13.49 19.86
C GLY A 434 -29.60 14.31 18.55
N GLU A 435 -30.23 15.50 18.54
CA GLU A 435 -30.23 16.38 17.37
C GLU A 435 -28.91 17.15 17.24
N PHE A 436 -28.12 16.83 16.21
CA PHE A 436 -26.85 17.50 15.95
C PHE A 436 -27.07 18.88 15.35
N LYS A 437 -26.50 19.91 15.98
CA LYS A 437 -26.47 21.29 15.50
C LYS A 437 -25.04 21.72 15.15
N PRO A 438 -24.83 22.56 14.11
CA PRO A 438 -23.53 23.12 13.80
C PRO A 438 -22.92 23.84 14.99
N ALA A 439 -21.65 23.56 15.26
CA ALA A 439 -20.93 24.15 16.36
C ALA A 439 -19.77 25.05 15.88
N LYS A 440 -19.39 26.04 16.68
CA LYS A 440 -18.33 27.01 16.40
C LYS A 440 -17.22 26.88 17.41
N ILE A 441 -15.98 27.11 16.96
CA ILE A 441 -14.82 27.22 17.86
C ILE A 441 -14.88 28.60 18.54
N VAL A 442 -14.96 28.61 19.87
CA VAL A 442 -15.11 29.86 20.65
C VAL A 442 -13.78 30.50 21.05
N ASN A 443 -12.69 29.73 21.07
CA ASN A 443 -11.34 30.23 21.36
C ASN A 443 -10.49 30.50 20.09
N LEU A 444 -11.15 30.86 18.96
CA LEU A 444 -10.44 31.35 17.78
C LEU A 444 -9.84 32.72 18.03
N ARG A 445 -8.56 32.89 17.73
CA ARG A 445 -7.90 34.22 17.74
C ARG A 445 -8.50 35.09 16.65
N LYS A 446 -9.16 36.16 17.07
CA LYS A 446 -9.57 37.24 16.17
C LYS A 446 -8.31 38.02 15.79
N GLY A 447 -7.81 37.82 14.57
CA GLY A 447 -6.64 38.55 14.10
C GLY A 447 -6.91 40.05 14.04
N LYS A 448 -6.09 40.88 14.69
CA LYS A 448 -5.97 42.30 14.40
C LYS A 448 -5.24 42.47 13.06
N SER A 449 -5.84 42.13 11.96
CA SER A 449 -5.29 42.45 10.65
C SER A 449 -6.05 43.63 10.09
N GLY A 450 -5.36 44.70 9.73
CA GLY A 450 -5.94 45.84 9.00
C GLY A 450 -6.51 45.46 7.65
N THR A 451 -6.48 44.21 7.25
CA THR A 451 -7.04 43.62 6.04
C THR A 451 -8.40 42.94 6.25
N GLY A 452 -8.93 42.88 7.48
CA GLY A 452 -10.21 42.25 7.80
C GLY A 452 -10.29 40.74 7.61
N ARG A 453 -9.17 40.05 7.27
CA ARG A 453 -9.13 38.60 7.07
C ARG A 453 -9.00 37.87 8.40
N PRO A 454 -9.87 36.89 8.72
CA PRO A 454 -9.70 36.05 9.88
C PRO A 454 -8.38 35.28 9.75
N ARG A 455 -7.55 35.33 10.78
CA ARG A 455 -6.43 34.37 10.93
C ARG A 455 -6.92 33.27 11.86
N GLY A 456 -7.19 32.07 11.30
CA GLY A 456 -7.77 30.94 12.01
C GLY A 456 -6.88 30.29 13.07
N GLY A 457 -6.05 31.08 13.79
CA GLY A 457 -5.27 30.57 14.94
C GLY A 457 -6.19 30.26 16.10
N ILE A 458 -5.95 29.16 16.78
CA ILE A 458 -6.62 28.74 18.00
C ILE A 458 -5.82 29.25 19.20
N ASP A 459 -6.49 29.82 20.21
CA ASP A 459 -5.85 30.24 21.44
C ASP A 459 -5.68 29.04 22.37
N GLY A 460 -4.42 28.75 22.70
CA GLY A 460 -4.06 27.61 23.54
C GLY A 460 -3.77 26.34 22.72
N THR A 461 -3.72 25.22 23.42
CA THR A 461 -3.43 23.89 22.91
C THR A 461 -4.69 23.02 22.78
N ASN A 462 -5.85 23.57 23.15
CA ASN A 462 -7.16 22.90 23.09
C ASN A 462 -8.12 23.63 22.15
N ILE A 463 -9.14 22.92 21.72
CA ILE A 463 -10.26 23.49 20.97
C ILE A 463 -11.47 23.55 21.88
N VAL A 464 -12.08 24.72 21.99
CA VAL A 464 -13.33 24.91 22.73
C VAL A 464 -14.45 25.14 21.74
N VAL A 465 -15.49 24.26 21.75
CA VAL A 465 -16.59 24.33 20.80
C VAL A 465 -17.94 24.44 21.48
N ARG A 466 -18.86 25.19 20.85
CA ARG A 466 -20.23 25.40 21.31
C ARG A 466 -21.19 25.41 20.12
N ALA A 467 -22.38 24.84 20.34
CA ALA A 467 -23.51 24.94 19.41
C ALA A 467 -24.61 25.83 19.99
N GLU A 468 -25.16 26.69 19.15
CA GLU A 468 -26.30 27.55 19.54
C GLU A 468 -27.55 26.70 19.85
N GLY A 469 -28.19 27.00 20.99
CA GLY A 469 -29.39 26.29 21.45
C GLY A 469 -29.13 24.86 21.95
N VAL A 470 -27.89 24.52 22.36
CA VAL A 470 -27.54 23.29 23.08
C VAL A 470 -26.93 23.67 24.43
N GLU A 471 -27.77 23.78 25.47
CA GLU A 471 -27.33 24.18 26.81
C GLU A 471 -26.64 23.03 27.59
N LYS A 472 -27.01 21.79 27.32
CA LYS A 472 -26.45 20.56 27.93
C LYS A 472 -25.91 19.65 26.84
N PRO A 473 -24.65 19.87 26.36
CA PRO A 473 -24.07 19.06 25.32
C PRO A 473 -23.71 17.68 25.87
N VAL A 474 -24.00 16.60 25.11
CA VAL A 474 -23.67 15.21 25.46
C VAL A 474 -22.97 14.48 24.33
N LYS A 475 -23.17 14.90 23.08
CA LYS A 475 -22.55 14.30 21.91
C LYS A 475 -21.84 15.35 21.06
N LEU A 476 -20.71 14.96 20.47
CA LEU A 476 -19.95 15.78 19.53
C LEU A 476 -19.45 14.93 18.39
N ARG A 477 -19.38 15.51 17.19
CA ARG A 477 -18.70 14.93 16.05
C ARG A 477 -17.93 16.00 15.28
N TYR A 478 -16.77 15.62 14.72
CA TYR A 478 -15.92 16.45 13.87
C TYR A 478 -15.69 15.79 12.53
N ALA A 479 -16.05 16.46 11.42
CA ALA A 479 -15.93 15.97 10.05
C ALA A 479 -16.49 14.54 9.84
N TYR A 480 -17.51 14.19 10.61
CA TYR A 480 -18.06 12.82 10.71
C TYR A 480 -19.30 12.61 9.86
N SER A 481 -19.79 13.63 9.19
CA SER A 481 -20.91 13.58 8.26
C SER A 481 -20.51 14.10 6.89
N SER A 482 -21.06 13.51 5.82
CA SER A 482 -20.92 14.07 4.47
C SER A 482 -21.76 15.38 4.38
N PRO A 483 -21.26 16.45 3.75
CA PRO A 483 -20.08 16.55 2.89
C PRO A 483 -18.86 17.23 3.55
N TRP A 484 -18.75 17.23 4.85
CA TRP A 484 -17.76 18.01 5.58
C TRP A 484 -16.34 17.53 5.34
N LYS A 485 -15.46 18.49 5.06
CA LYS A 485 -14.01 18.29 5.01
C LYS A 485 -13.36 18.73 6.31
N GLY A 486 -12.23 18.11 6.65
CA GLY A 486 -11.38 18.58 7.73
C GLY A 486 -10.83 19.98 7.44
N THR A 487 -10.87 20.87 8.46
CA THR A 487 -10.43 22.26 8.35
C THR A 487 -9.44 22.66 9.44
N ILE A 488 -9.12 21.73 10.35
CA ILE A 488 -8.20 21.94 11.46
C ILE A 488 -6.90 21.19 11.16
N TYR A 489 -5.77 21.86 11.42
CA TYR A 489 -4.42 21.35 11.16
C TYR A 489 -3.51 21.58 12.35
N ASN A 490 -2.48 20.77 12.48
CA ASN A 490 -1.36 21.03 13.38
C ASN A 490 -0.31 21.91 12.72
N GLU A 491 0.78 22.21 13.45
CA GLU A 491 1.90 23.03 12.99
C GLU A 491 2.66 22.47 11.78
N ALA A 492 2.46 21.21 11.42
CA ALA A 492 3.05 20.55 10.25
C ALA A 492 2.10 20.44 9.07
N ASP A 493 0.99 21.18 9.07
CA ASP A 493 -0.05 21.17 8.03
C ASP A 493 -0.73 19.79 7.83
N LEU A 494 -0.73 18.97 8.90
CA LEU A 494 -1.42 17.70 8.90
C LEU A 494 -2.83 17.87 9.48
N PRO A 495 -3.88 17.38 8.77
CA PRO A 495 -5.26 17.62 9.16
C PRO A 495 -5.67 16.79 10.37
N LEU A 496 -6.52 17.35 11.22
CA LEU A 496 -7.19 16.63 12.30
C LEU A 496 -8.10 15.53 11.71
N GLY A 497 -7.92 14.30 12.16
CA GLY A 497 -8.76 13.17 11.78
C GLY A 497 -10.20 13.33 12.28
N ALA A 498 -11.16 12.75 11.56
CA ALA A 498 -12.56 12.73 12.00
C ALA A 498 -12.73 11.89 13.28
N PHE A 499 -13.61 12.35 14.17
CA PHE A 499 -13.92 11.66 15.42
C PHE A 499 -15.33 11.98 15.95
N LYS A 500 -15.81 11.17 16.88
CA LYS A 500 -17.06 11.39 17.63
C LYS A 500 -16.85 11.19 19.13
N ILE A 501 -17.71 11.80 19.92
CA ILE A 501 -17.85 11.68 21.36
C ILE A 501 -19.33 11.40 21.68
N GLY A 502 -19.59 10.44 22.53
CA GLY A 502 -20.94 9.96 22.80
C GLY A 502 -21.48 9.09 21.64
N ASP A 503 -22.18 8.03 21.95
CA ASP A 503 -22.78 7.11 20.96
C ASP A 503 -24.16 7.57 20.51
#